data_1125c88f972bec0edfb800aed48e142c
#
_entry.id   1125c88f972bec0edfb800aed48e142c
#
_cell.length_a   1.000
_cell.length_b   1.000
_cell.length_c   1.000
_cell.angle_alpha   90.00
_cell.angle_beta   90.00
_cell.angle_gamma   90.00
#
_symmetry.space_group_name_H-M   'P 1'
#
loop_
_entity.id
_entity.type
_entity.pdbx_description
1 polymer ?
#
loop_
_entity_poly.entity_id
_entity_poly.type
_entity_poly.pdbx_seq_one_letter_code
_entity_poly.pdbx_strand_id
1 'polypeptide(L)'
;MCLQCDERQPKCTNCLNRNTECVYASREVDWVPPSQSERSSSRHKSPAASSTPSSSGWMGGSDPLPQASDPNISDMELLLQWCSSTYATMAHDQRFEHLYQYVLPKEGLEYPFVLHGLLALSALHIARASDPASNTRYFSIALEHQNRALALFRPVISSINRDNSHTIFAFASLLLQLAFAMSPCSPLIETHDSVEDLIQVFKLCRGLREIVAASWHWVKEGKLADVFTQVDDSKQWPLPETTEAAMSQLKYFNESRGRQFVDHDADCYNAAIDHLKDMMEIYQGKPHRVELAMRWPFGLESKYLNLLRERDPMALAILAHYCLVLHHFRHHWWLEGWSIRVAQSIWDQLHESWKPYVSWVIKEVGLDV
;
A
#
# COMPACT_ATOMS: atom_id res chain seq x y z
N MET A 1 6.25 18.31 -0.11
CA MET A 1 5.88 17.97 -1.49
C MET A 1 4.39 18.23 -1.67
N CYS A 2 3.99 18.89 -2.74
CA CYS A 2 2.58 19.13 -3.01
C CYS A 2 1.94 17.81 -3.46
N LEU A 3 0.91 17.30 -2.77
CA LEU A 3 0.23 16.02 -3.06
C LEU A 3 -0.50 15.98 -4.43
N GLN A 4 -0.47 17.07 -5.19
CA GLN A 4 -1.06 17.21 -6.52
C GLN A 4 -0.10 17.94 -7.46
N CYS A 5 1.14 17.47 -7.55
CA CYS A 5 2.12 18.03 -8.46
C CYS A 5 2.02 17.30 -9.80
N ASP A 6 1.71 18.03 -10.88
CA ASP A 6 1.69 17.52 -12.26
C ASP A 6 3.08 17.50 -12.91
N GLU A 7 4.14 17.76 -12.12
CA GLU A 7 5.56 17.73 -12.51
C GLU A 7 5.94 18.54 -13.75
N ARG A 8 5.11 19.48 -14.20
CA ARG A 8 5.43 20.35 -15.34
C ARG A 8 6.53 21.31 -14.99
N GLN A 9 7.57 21.37 -15.83
CA GLN A 9 8.66 22.33 -15.67
C GLN A 9 8.37 23.63 -16.45
N PRO A 10 8.83 24.81 -15.96
CA PRO A 10 9.66 25.03 -14.77
C PRO A 10 8.88 25.09 -13.45
N LYS A 11 7.55 25.13 -13.46
CA LYS A 11 6.65 25.13 -12.30
C LYS A 11 5.41 24.28 -12.58
N CYS A 12 5.01 23.44 -11.63
CA CYS A 12 3.76 22.69 -11.75
C CYS A 12 2.54 23.64 -11.73
N THR A 13 1.45 23.21 -12.36
CA THR A 13 0.23 24.01 -12.50
C THR A 13 -0.30 24.51 -11.14
N ASN A 14 -0.16 23.71 -10.09
CA ASN A 14 -0.64 24.04 -8.74
C ASN A 14 0.21 25.14 -8.07
N CYS A 15 1.55 25.09 -8.22
CA CYS A 15 2.43 26.15 -7.72
C CYS A 15 2.30 27.44 -8.54
N LEU A 16 2.04 27.34 -9.84
CA LEU A 16 1.76 28.47 -10.71
C LEU A 16 0.49 29.21 -10.28
N ASN A 17 -0.60 28.48 -10.03
CA ASN A 17 -1.88 29.05 -9.61
C ASN A 17 -1.83 29.66 -8.19
N ARG A 18 -0.92 29.19 -7.32
CA ARG A 18 -0.76 29.71 -5.95
C ARG A 18 0.36 30.73 -5.80
N ASN A 19 1.03 31.06 -6.90
CA ASN A 19 2.19 31.97 -6.96
C ASN A 19 3.27 31.63 -5.92
N THR A 20 3.55 30.32 -5.73
CA THR A 20 4.54 29.80 -4.81
C THR A 20 5.74 29.21 -5.60
N GLU A 21 6.89 29.10 -4.93
CA GLU A 21 8.07 28.48 -5.50
C GLU A 21 7.86 26.96 -5.62
N CYS A 22 8.19 26.40 -6.80
CA CYS A 22 8.06 24.97 -7.07
C CYS A 22 9.41 24.29 -6.94
N VAL A 23 9.60 23.52 -5.87
CA VAL A 23 10.84 22.78 -5.62
C VAL A 23 10.63 21.33 -6.04
N TYR A 24 11.36 20.89 -7.07
CA TYR A 24 11.43 19.48 -7.49
C TYR A 24 12.59 18.81 -6.75
N ALA A 25 12.34 17.62 -6.20
CA ALA A 25 13.43 16.79 -5.73
C ALA A 25 14.25 16.33 -6.97
N SER A 26 15.52 16.68 -7.02
CA SER A 26 16.44 16.17 -8.04
C SER A 26 16.47 14.66 -8.00
N ARG A 27 16.41 14.02 -9.15
CA ARG A 27 16.38 12.55 -9.33
C ARG A 27 17.70 11.84 -9.04
N GLU A 28 18.71 12.54 -8.57
CA GLU A 28 19.98 11.95 -8.15
C GLU A 28 20.02 11.89 -6.63
N VAL A 29 19.75 10.71 -6.10
CA VAL A 29 19.99 10.40 -4.68
C VAL A 29 21.44 9.97 -4.57
N ASP A 30 22.36 10.95 -4.58
CA ASP A 30 23.70 10.75 -4.04
C ASP A 30 23.59 10.78 -2.51
N TRP A 31 23.70 9.62 -1.92
CA TRP A 31 23.82 9.46 -0.48
C TRP A 31 25.19 10.01 -0.03
N VAL A 32 25.21 11.22 0.51
CA VAL A 32 26.34 11.74 1.28
C VAL A 32 25.97 11.67 2.76
N PRO A 33 26.76 10.98 3.61
CA PRO A 33 26.49 10.93 5.05
C PRO A 33 26.68 12.33 5.66
N PRO A 34 25.88 12.73 6.66
CA PRO A 34 26.01 14.04 7.29
C PRO A 34 27.30 14.12 8.09
N SER A 35 28.23 14.94 7.63
CA SER A 35 29.40 15.37 8.41
C SER A 35 28.95 16.28 9.56
N GLN A 36 29.50 16.01 10.74
CA GLN A 36 29.37 16.86 11.92
C GLN A 36 29.93 18.25 11.62
N SER A 37 29.15 19.30 11.75
CA SER A 37 29.65 20.66 11.92
C SER A 37 28.71 21.50 12.78
N GLU A 38 29.28 21.82 13.91
CA GLU A 38 29.30 23.09 14.63
C GLU A 38 27.99 23.79 15.03
N ARG A 39 27.82 23.77 16.34
CA ARG A 39 26.97 24.68 17.12
C ARG A 39 27.46 26.10 16.93
N SER A 40 26.69 27.00 16.39
CA SER A 40 26.85 28.44 16.59
C SER A 40 25.57 29.01 17.23
N SER A 41 25.77 29.48 18.43
CA SER A 41 24.79 30.22 19.23
C SER A 41 24.62 31.64 18.70
N SER A 42 23.44 32.06 18.31
CA SER A 42 23.13 33.47 18.14
C SER A 42 22.10 33.88 19.18
N ARG A 43 22.58 34.68 20.17
CA ARG A 43 21.77 35.43 21.12
C ARG A 43 21.08 36.59 20.38
N HIS A 44 19.76 36.63 20.43
CA HIS A 44 19.03 37.89 20.22
C HIS A 44 18.53 38.44 21.57
N LYS A 45 18.97 39.69 21.81
CA LYS A 45 18.60 40.52 22.96
C LYS A 45 17.20 41.06 22.77
N SER A 46 16.37 41.02 23.82
CA SER A 46 15.16 41.81 23.97
C SER A 46 15.42 42.94 25.00
N PRO A 47 14.87 44.13 24.84
CA PRO A 47 15.11 45.26 25.74
C PRO A 47 14.19 45.21 26.97
N ALA A 48 14.75 45.76 28.04
CA ALA A 48 14.23 45.84 29.38
C ALA A 48 13.08 46.84 29.53
N ALA A 49 12.13 46.51 30.43
CA ALA A 49 11.39 47.54 31.17
C ALA A 49 11.37 47.15 32.65
N SER A 50 11.77 48.10 33.43
CA SER A 50 11.97 48.11 34.87
C SER A 50 10.65 48.19 35.67
N SER A 51 10.61 47.54 36.86
CA SER A 51 10.27 48.18 38.14
C SER A 51 10.23 47.17 39.28
N THR A 52 10.79 47.52 40.29
CA THR A 52 11.20 47.20 41.63
C THR A 52 10.20 46.44 42.58
N PRO A 53 10.65 46.07 43.80
CA PRO A 53 10.35 44.77 44.42
C PRO A 53 9.42 44.95 45.66
N SER A 54 8.79 43.84 46.03
CA SER A 54 8.34 43.67 47.43
C SER A 54 8.20 42.23 47.85
N SER A 55 9.02 41.89 48.79
CA SER A 55 8.85 41.08 50.02
C SER A 55 8.10 39.73 50.00
N SER A 56 8.89 38.68 50.37
CA SER A 56 8.61 37.63 51.33
C SER A 56 7.36 36.75 51.18
N GLY A 57 7.66 35.46 50.96
CA GLY A 57 6.71 34.38 51.14
C GLY A 57 7.34 33.04 50.74
N TRP A 58 7.91 32.31 51.74
CA TRP A 58 8.24 30.93 51.62
C TRP A 58 6.97 30.09 51.48
N MET A 59 6.72 29.57 50.31
CA MET A 59 5.80 28.44 50.12
C MET A 59 6.36 27.58 49.00
N GLY A 60 6.40 26.29 49.26
CA GLY A 60 6.95 25.26 48.40
C GLY A 60 6.40 25.29 46.98
N GLY A 61 7.29 25.43 46.01
CA GLY A 61 6.98 25.19 44.63
C GLY A 61 6.76 23.72 44.41
N SER A 62 5.49 23.30 44.41
CA SER A 62 5.08 22.11 43.67
C SER A 62 5.22 22.48 42.19
N ASP A 63 6.23 21.93 41.54
CA ASP A 63 6.23 21.89 40.07
C ASP A 63 4.87 21.38 39.60
N PRO A 64 4.18 22.09 38.71
CA PRO A 64 2.95 21.56 38.16
C PRO A 64 3.29 20.21 37.51
N LEU A 65 2.71 19.13 38.07
CA LEU A 65 2.71 17.82 37.40
C LEU A 65 2.40 18.07 35.92
N PRO A 66 3.16 17.43 34.99
CA PRO A 66 2.84 17.54 33.58
C PRO A 66 1.36 17.20 33.45
N GLN A 67 0.58 18.14 32.93
CA GLN A 67 -0.83 17.92 32.65
C GLN A 67 -0.87 16.72 31.70
N ALA A 68 -1.35 15.58 32.21
CA ALA A 68 -1.64 14.44 31.38
C ALA A 68 -2.60 14.95 30.29
N SER A 69 -2.15 14.98 29.06
CA SER A 69 -3.02 15.30 27.94
C SER A 69 -4.20 14.34 28.00
N ASP A 70 -5.41 14.88 27.90
CA ASP A 70 -6.62 14.05 27.83
C ASP A 70 -6.45 12.95 26.77
N PRO A 71 -6.93 11.72 27.03
CA PRO A 71 -6.86 10.64 26.06
C PRO A 71 -7.50 11.09 24.75
N ASN A 72 -6.85 10.80 23.62
CA ASN A 72 -7.46 11.02 22.32
C ASN A 72 -8.61 10.03 22.11
N ILE A 73 -9.84 10.47 22.41
CA ILE A 73 -11.04 9.63 22.33
C ILE A 73 -11.24 9.07 20.92
N SER A 74 -10.92 9.85 19.88
CA SER A 74 -11.01 9.38 18.49
C SER A 74 -10.06 8.22 18.20
N ASP A 75 -8.82 8.28 18.67
CA ASP A 75 -7.86 7.18 18.49
C ASP A 75 -8.30 5.93 19.29
N MET A 76 -8.90 6.14 20.46
CA MET A 76 -9.44 5.04 21.28
C MET A 76 -10.63 4.36 20.62
N GLU A 77 -11.53 5.13 20.00
CA GLU A 77 -12.64 4.61 19.20
C GLU A 77 -12.12 3.70 18.06
N LEU A 78 -11.13 4.17 17.30
CA LEU A 78 -10.51 3.41 16.20
C LEU A 78 -9.79 2.16 16.70
N LEU A 79 -9.11 2.23 17.84
CA LEU A 79 -8.46 1.06 18.43
C LEU A 79 -9.50 0.04 18.92
N LEU A 80 -10.59 0.49 19.53
CA LEU A 80 -11.72 -0.39 19.89
C LEU A 80 -12.33 -1.05 18.66
N GLN A 81 -12.55 -0.29 17.59
CA GLN A 81 -13.02 -0.81 16.30
C GLN A 81 -12.07 -1.89 15.74
N TRP A 82 -10.75 -1.66 15.85
CA TRP A 82 -9.77 -2.68 15.47
C TRP A 82 -9.96 -3.96 16.28
N CYS A 83 -9.89 -3.87 17.60
CA CYS A 83 -9.90 -5.03 18.51
C CYS A 83 -11.23 -5.78 18.57
N SER A 84 -12.35 -5.14 18.19
CA SER A 84 -13.70 -5.74 18.22
C SER A 84 -14.19 -6.24 16.88
N SER A 85 -13.74 -5.67 15.77
CA SER A 85 -14.34 -5.93 14.46
C SER A 85 -13.32 -6.02 13.33
N THR A 86 -12.48 -4.97 13.12
CA THR A 86 -11.65 -4.88 11.92
C THR A 86 -10.66 -6.03 11.80
N TYR A 87 -10.01 -6.44 12.89
CA TYR A 87 -9.03 -7.53 12.88
C TYR A 87 -9.57 -8.83 12.27
N ALA A 88 -10.83 -9.18 12.58
CA ALA A 88 -11.46 -10.42 12.11
C ALA A 88 -11.67 -10.41 10.58
N THR A 89 -11.84 -9.24 9.98
CA THR A 89 -11.97 -9.09 8.53
C THR A 89 -10.65 -9.15 7.78
N MET A 90 -9.53 -9.05 8.49
CA MET A 90 -8.17 -9.11 7.95
C MET A 90 -7.58 -10.52 8.04
N ALA A 91 -8.05 -11.32 8.99
CA ALA A 91 -7.58 -12.67 9.24
C ALA A 91 -8.24 -13.69 8.30
N HIS A 92 -7.47 -14.63 7.78
CA HIS A 92 -7.98 -15.73 6.97
C HIS A 92 -7.95 -17.08 7.71
N ASP A 93 -7.28 -17.16 8.86
CA ASP A 93 -7.30 -18.31 9.77
C ASP A 93 -7.06 -17.89 11.21
N GLN A 94 -7.24 -18.83 12.15
CA GLN A 94 -7.15 -18.59 13.60
C GLN A 94 -5.77 -18.04 14.06
N ARG A 95 -4.68 -18.37 13.34
CA ARG A 95 -3.33 -17.87 13.69
C ARG A 95 -3.22 -16.40 13.36
N PHE A 96 -3.78 -16.00 12.21
CA PHE A 96 -3.85 -14.59 11.81
C PHE A 96 -4.83 -13.80 12.68
N GLU A 97 -5.92 -14.42 13.18
CA GLU A 97 -6.80 -13.78 14.17
C GLU A 97 -6.02 -13.34 15.41
N HIS A 98 -5.25 -14.26 16.01
CA HIS A 98 -4.44 -13.93 17.19
C HIS A 98 -3.40 -12.84 16.88
N LEU A 99 -2.74 -12.90 15.71
CA LEU A 99 -1.79 -11.90 15.26
C LEU A 99 -2.44 -10.52 15.17
N TYR A 100 -3.54 -10.41 14.45
CA TYR A 100 -4.22 -9.13 14.21
C TYR A 100 -4.90 -8.58 15.45
N GLN A 101 -5.50 -9.44 16.28
CA GLN A 101 -6.26 -9.00 17.45
C GLN A 101 -5.37 -8.59 18.63
N TYR A 102 -4.27 -9.31 18.86
CA TYR A 102 -3.48 -9.14 20.09
C TYR A 102 -2.04 -8.71 19.84
N VAL A 103 -1.36 -9.38 18.91
CA VAL A 103 0.08 -9.14 18.71
C VAL A 103 0.32 -7.78 18.10
N LEU A 104 -0.34 -7.44 17.01
CA LEU A 104 -0.14 -6.16 16.31
C LEU A 104 -0.54 -4.93 17.14
N PRO A 105 -1.68 -4.89 17.87
CA PRO A 105 -1.95 -3.79 18.78
C PRO A 105 -0.89 -3.63 19.86
N LYS A 106 -0.39 -4.74 20.42
CA LYS A 106 0.67 -4.71 21.42
C LYS A 106 1.99 -4.18 20.85
N GLU A 107 2.39 -4.63 19.67
CA GLU A 107 3.56 -4.09 18.94
C GLU A 107 3.36 -2.60 18.63
N GLY A 108 2.12 -2.19 18.32
CA GLY A 108 1.77 -0.79 18.08
C GLY A 108 1.98 0.15 19.26
N LEU A 109 1.89 -0.35 20.50
CA LEU A 109 2.22 0.43 21.70
C LEU A 109 3.72 0.72 21.81
N GLU A 110 4.55 -0.18 21.30
CA GLU A 110 6.02 -0.04 21.30
C GLU A 110 6.52 0.68 20.04
N TYR A 111 5.85 0.43 18.90
CA TYR A 111 6.17 0.99 17.57
C TYR A 111 5.00 1.80 17.03
N PRO A 112 4.91 3.11 17.28
CA PRO A 112 3.74 3.93 16.95
C PRO A 112 3.34 3.92 15.47
N PHE A 113 4.26 3.65 14.54
CA PHE A 113 3.91 3.52 13.12
C PHE A 113 2.96 2.33 12.85
N VAL A 114 3.08 1.23 13.60
CA VAL A 114 2.13 0.10 13.53
C VAL A 114 0.77 0.53 14.05
N LEU A 115 0.73 1.19 15.22
CA LEU A 115 -0.53 1.68 15.80
C LEU A 115 -1.28 2.58 14.81
N HIS A 116 -0.60 3.58 14.25
CA HIS A 116 -1.22 4.45 13.25
C HIS A 116 -1.69 3.69 12.01
N GLY A 117 -1.00 2.62 11.58
CA GLY A 117 -1.46 1.73 10.51
C GLY A 117 -2.78 1.03 10.85
N LEU A 118 -2.91 0.51 12.08
CA LEU A 118 -4.14 -0.13 12.57
C LEU A 118 -5.30 0.88 12.65
N LEU A 119 -5.05 2.07 13.18
CA LEU A 119 -6.05 3.14 13.27
C LEU A 119 -6.52 3.59 11.88
N ALA A 120 -5.61 3.70 10.91
CA ALA A 120 -5.96 4.03 9.54
C ALA A 120 -6.88 2.97 8.89
N LEU A 121 -6.56 1.67 9.06
CA LEU A 121 -7.41 0.57 8.56
C LEU A 121 -8.76 0.54 9.25
N SER A 122 -8.82 0.80 10.56
CA SER A 122 -10.08 0.89 11.31
C SER A 122 -10.95 2.04 10.78
N ALA A 123 -10.36 3.19 10.54
CA ALA A 123 -11.08 4.34 9.98
C ALA A 123 -11.62 4.04 8.57
N LEU A 124 -10.85 3.38 7.70
CA LEU A 124 -11.33 2.95 6.37
C LEU A 124 -12.45 1.92 6.47
N HIS A 125 -12.35 0.98 7.41
CA HIS A 125 -13.40 -0.02 7.62
C HIS A 125 -14.73 0.61 8.07
N ILE A 126 -14.67 1.63 8.93
CA ILE A 126 -15.85 2.43 9.30
C ILE A 126 -16.34 3.25 8.10
N ALA A 127 -15.43 3.93 7.40
CA ALA A 127 -15.77 4.77 6.24
C ALA A 127 -16.60 4.00 5.21
N ARG A 128 -16.20 2.76 4.91
CA ARG A 128 -16.89 1.90 3.94
C ARG A 128 -18.34 1.62 4.30
N ALA A 129 -18.65 1.45 5.58
CA ALA A 129 -19.99 1.12 6.07
C ALA A 129 -20.84 2.36 6.39
N SER A 130 -20.30 3.56 6.21
CA SER A 130 -20.90 4.83 6.63
C SER A 130 -21.63 5.52 5.48
N ASP A 131 -22.50 6.46 5.84
CA ASP A 131 -23.09 7.42 4.89
C ASP A 131 -22.01 8.34 4.27
N PRO A 132 -22.29 9.03 3.14
CA PRO A 132 -21.27 9.81 2.43
C PRO A 132 -20.55 10.90 3.27
N ALA A 133 -21.25 11.53 4.23
CA ALA A 133 -20.65 12.56 5.07
C ALA A 133 -19.68 11.95 6.09
N SER A 134 -20.10 10.87 6.74
CA SER A 134 -19.28 10.10 7.67
C SER A 134 -18.12 9.40 6.94
N ASN A 135 -18.33 8.87 5.73
CA ASN A 135 -17.28 8.32 4.88
C ASN A 135 -16.15 9.34 4.68
N THR A 136 -16.47 10.57 4.23
CA THR A 136 -15.47 11.61 4.00
C THR A 136 -14.67 11.94 5.26
N ARG A 137 -15.33 11.99 6.41
CA ARG A 137 -14.68 12.23 7.70
C ARG A 137 -13.69 11.11 8.06
N TYR A 138 -14.15 9.86 8.05
CA TYR A 138 -13.29 8.72 8.43
C TYR A 138 -12.18 8.47 7.40
N PHE A 139 -12.43 8.73 6.12
CA PHE A 139 -11.40 8.69 5.10
C PHE A 139 -10.30 9.74 5.36
N SER A 140 -10.67 10.94 5.77
CA SER A 140 -9.70 12.00 6.13
C SER A 140 -8.87 11.61 7.36
N ILE A 141 -9.49 10.98 8.36
CA ILE A 141 -8.81 10.46 9.55
C ILE A 141 -7.84 9.34 9.16
N ALA A 142 -8.25 8.44 8.26
CA ALA A 142 -7.39 7.37 7.75
C ALA A 142 -6.14 7.93 7.05
N LEU A 143 -6.29 8.96 6.21
CA LEU A 143 -5.18 9.65 5.55
C LEU A 143 -4.22 10.29 6.55
N GLU A 144 -4.73 10.90 7.61
CA GLU A 144 -3.89 11.50 8.65
C GLU A 144 -3.05 10.42 9.36
N HIS A 145 -3.69 9.33 9.79
CA HIS A 145 -3.00 8.23 10.42
C HIS A 145 -1.99 7.55 9.47
N GLN A 146 -2.33 7.33 8.21
CA GLN A 146 -1.40 6.79 7.22
C GLN A 146 -0.17 7.69 7.06
N ASN A 147 -0.35 9.00 6.95
CA ASN A 147 0.76 9.94 6.83
C ASN A 147 1.67 9.94 8.07
N ARG A 148 1.08 9.88 9.28
CA ARG A 148 1.84 9.76 10.54
C ARG A 148 2.61 8.44 10.59
N ALA A 149 1.97 7.32 10.24
CA ALA A 149 2.61 6.01 10.18
C ALA A 149 3.82 6.03 9.25
N LEU A 150 3.68 6.55 8.04
CA LEU A 150 4.76 6.64 7.05
C LEU A 150 5.89 7.56 7.52
N ALA A 151 5.58 8.69 8.16
CA ALA A 151 6.59 9.60 8.71
C ALA A 151 7.45 8.94 9.80
N LEU A 152 6.82 8.13 10.66
CA LEU A 152 7.49 7.38 11.73
C LEU A 152 8.24 6.15 11.20
N PHE A 153 7.76 5.52 10.14
CA PHE A 153 8.35 4.33 9.55
C PHE A 153 9.63 4.62 8.76
N ARG A 154 9.66 5.73 7.99
CA ARG A 154 10.80 6.09 7.12
C ARG A 154 12.18 6.01 7.80
N PRO A 155 12.41 6.58 9.00
CA PRO A 155 13.72 6.47 9.65
C PRO A 155 14.06 5.04 10.08
N VAL A 156 13.03 4.21 10.40
CA VAL A 156 13.24 2.85 10.90
C VAL A 156 13.72 1.90 9.80
N ILE A 157 13.30 2.12 8.54
CA ILE A 157 13.71 1.30 7.39
C ILE A 157 15.25 1.32 7.20
N SER A 158 15.92 2.41 7.55
CA SER A 158 17.37 2.55 7.38
C SER A 158 18.17 1.73 8.39
N SER A 159 17.54 1.16 9.41
CA SER A 159 18.17 0.43 10.52
C SER A 159 17.49 -0.90 10.83
N ILE A 160 17.20 -1.69 9.78
CA ILE A 160 16.59 -3.01 9.93
C ILE A 160 17.55 -3.93 10.68
N ASN A 161 17.07 -4.55 11.75
CA ASN A 161 17.82 -5.49 12.58
C ASN A 161 16.91 -6.58 13.13
N ARG A 162 17.49 -7.52 13.92
CA ARG A 162 16.75 -8.66 14.48
C ARG A 162 15.58 -8.23 15.37
N ASP A 163 15.72 -7.14 16.12
CA ASP A 163 14.74 -6.74 17.12
C ASP A 163 13.51 -6.05 16.50
N ASN A 164 13.69 -5.33 15.37
CA ASN A 164 12.63 -4.58 14.71
C ASN A 164 12.11 -5.22 13.39
N SER A 165 12.77 -6.25 12.89
CA SER A 165 12.45 -6.89 11.59
C SER A 165 11.02 -7.40 11.52
N HIS A 166 10.52 -8.04 12.59
CA HIS A 166 9.16 -8.56 12.66
C HIS A 166 8.11 -7.45 12.60
N THR A 167 8.35 -6.33 13.27
CA THR A 167 7.45 -5.17 13.28
C THR A 167 7.47 -4.43 11.94
N ILE A 168 8.64 -4.29 11.31
CA ILE A 168 8.81 -3.74 9.96
C ILE A 168 8.03 -4.58 8.95
N PHE A 169 8.17 -5.90 9.00
CA PHE A 169 7.46 -6.83 8.14
C PHE A 169 5.93 -6.73 8.32
N ALA A 170 5.48 -6.74 9.58
CA ALA A 170 4.06 -6.60 9.91
C ALA A 170 3.47 -5.29 9.37
N PHE A 171 4.18 -4.17 9.57
CA PHE A 171 3.73 -2.89 9.06
C PHE A 171 3.77 -2.81 7.52
N ALA A 172 4.76 -3.41 6.85
CA ALA A 172 4.80 -3.52 5.40
C ALA A 172 3.55 -4.24 4.86
N SER A 173 3.11 -5.30 5.54
CA SER A 173 1.86 -6.00 5.20
C SER A 173 0.62 -5.13 5.40
N LEU A 174 0.54 -4.36 6.50
CA LEU A 174 -0.54 -3.40 6.74
C LEU A 174 -0.57 -2.28 5.70
N LEU A 175 0.59 -1.81 5.25
CA LEU A 175 0.68 -0.78 4.20
C LEU A 175 0.10 -1.25 2.86
N LEU A 176 0.27 -2.52 2.51
CA LEU A 176 -0.35 -3.08 1.30
C LEU A 176 -1.86 -3.11 1.42
N GLN A 177 -2.38 -3.57 2.56
CA GLN A 177 -3.81 -3.59 2.83
C GLN A 177 -4.40 -2.17 2.82
N LEU A 178 -3.70 -1.19 3.43
CA LEU A 178 -4.07 0.22 3.37
C LEU A 178 -4.12 0.73 1.92
N ALA A 179 -3.09 0.44 1.12
CA ALA A 179 -3.02 0.91 -0.26
C ALA A 179 -4.20 0.39 -1.10
N PHE A 180 -4.59 -0.87 -0.90
CA PHE A 180 -5.78 -1.41 -1.55
C PHE A 180 -7.09 -0.83 -0.99
N ALA A 181 -7.20 -0.63 0.32
CA ALA A 181 -8.41 -0.12 0.96
C ALA A 181 -8.69 1.36 0.65
N MET A 182 -7.66 2.15 0.36
CA MET A 182 -7.78 3.60 0.11
C MET A 182 -8.65 3.92 -1.10
N SER A 183 -8.44 3.23 -2.24
CA SER A 183 -9.18 3.53 -3.47
C SER A 183 -10.69 3.20 -3.33
N PRO A 184 -11.12 1.99 -2.88
CA PRO A 184 -12.54 1.69 -2.69
C PRO A 184 -13.27 2.58 -1.69
N CYS A 185 -12.56 3.10 -0.70
CA CYS A 185 -13.13 3.96 0.34
C CYS A 185 -13.08 5.45 -0.01
N SER A 186 -12.42 5.81 -1.13
CA SER A 186 -12.30 7.21 -1.54
C SER A 186 -13.65 7.83 -1.90
N PRO A 187 -14.00 9.00 -1.37
CA PRO A 187 -15.19 9.73 -1.78
C PRO A 187 -15.13 10.22 -3.25
N LEU A 188 -13.95 10.15 -3.88
CA LEU A 188 -13.71 10.56 -5.26
C LEU A 188 -13.46 9.37 -6.21
N ILE A 189 -13.90 8.17 -5.82
CA ILE A 189 -13.60 6.90 -6.52
C ILE A 189 -13.98 6.93 -8.02
N GLU A 190 -15.08 7.59 -8.37
CA GLU A 190 -15.57 7.66 -9.75
C GLU A 190 -14.69 8.50 -10.69
N THR A 191 -13.83 9.36 -10.13
CA THR A 191 -12.94 10.25 -10.91
C THR A 191 -11.53 9.70 -11.06
N HIS A 192 -11.22 8.55 -10.42
CA HIS A 192 -9.89 7.97 -10.42
C HIS A 192 -9.70 6.99 -11.58
N ASP A 193 -8.51 7.01 -12.20
CA ASP A 193 -8.07 5.96 -13.11
C ASP A 193 -7.66 4.71 -12.29
N SER A 194 -8.52 3.70 -12.28
CA SER A 194 -8.32 2.48 -11.49
C SER A 194 -7.07 1.69 -11.92
N VAL A 195 -6.64 1.80 -13.17
CA VAL A 195 -5.38 1.20 -13.63
C VAL A 195 -4.20 1.94 -13.02
N GLU A 196 -4.23 3.29 -12.96
CA GLU A 196 -3.16 4.06 -12.32
C GLU A 196 -3.11 3.81 -10.82
N ASP A 197 -4.25 3.75 -10.14
CA ASP A 197 -4.32 3.40 -8.72
C ASP A 197 -3.64 2.05 -8.44
N LEU A 198 -3.94 1.03 -9.27
CA LEU A 198 -3.34 -0.29 -9.14
C LEU A 198 -1.82 -0.27 -9.43
N ILE A 199 -1.37 0.51 -10.40
CA ILE A 199 0.06 0.71 -10.67
C ILE A 199 0.76 1.33 -9.46
N GLN A 200 0.13 2.27 -8.74
CA GLN A 200 0.72 2.83 -7.51
C GLN A 200 0.85 1.77 -6.41
N VAL A 201 -0.15 0.87 -6.27
CA VAL A 201 -0.04 -0.29 -5.37
C VAL A 201 1.11 -1.21 -5.78
N PHE A 202 1.29 -1.48 -7.07
CA PHE A 202 2.40 -2.32 -7.56
C PHE A 202 3.78 -1.69 -7.31
N LYS A 203 3.89 -0.37 -7.44
CA LYS A 203 5.13 0.35 -7.07
C LYS A 203 5.43 0.20 -5.57
N LEU A 204 4.39 0.28 -4.73
CA LEU A 204 4.54 0.05 -3.30
C LEU A 204 5.00 -1.40 -3.02
N CYS A 205 4.37 -2.40 -3.64
CA CYS A 205 4.77 -3.81 -3.53
C CYS A 205 6.26 -3.98 -3.84
N ARG A 206 6.73 -3.36 -4.91
CA ARG A 206 8.13 -3.42 -5.29
C ARG A 206 9.07 -2.77 -4.28
N GLY A 207 8.70 -1.58 -3.75
CA GLY A 207 9.49 -0.93 -2.69
C GLY A 207 9.57 -1.76 -1.42
N LEU A 208 8.48 -2.43 -1.07
CA LEU A 208 8.42 -3.31 0.11
C LEU A 208 9.16 -4.64 -0.09
N ARG A 209 9.31 -5.13 -1.33
CA ARG A 209 10.03 -6.38 -1.63
C ARG A 209 11.45 -6.38 -1.08
N GLU A 210 12.18 -5.29 -1.24
CA GLU A 210 13.55 -5.17 -0.75
C GLU A 210 13.61 -5.17 0.79
N ILE A 211 12.66 -4.49 1.44
CA ILE A 211 12.52 -4.46 2.89
C ILE A 211 12.20 -5.86 3.42
N VAL A 212 11.23 -6.53 2.80
CA VAL A 212 10.82 -7.90 3.15
C VAL A 212 12.00 -8.86 2.97
N ALA A 213 12.72 -8.80 1.85
CA ALA A 213 13.87 -9.66 1.59
C ALA A 213 14.99 -9.45 2.63
N ALA A 214 15.28 -8.21 3.01
CA ALA A 214 16.28 -7.88 4.00
C ALA A 214 15.92 -8.36 5.41
N SER A 215 14.63 -8.38 5.78
CA SER A 215 14.14 -8.78 7.11
C SER A 215 13.79 -10.26 7.22
N TRP A 216 13.57 -10.96 6.11
CA TRP A 216 12.94 -12.28 6.03
C TRP A 216 13.63 -13.36 6.87
N HIS A 217 14.97 -13.38 6.93
CA HIS A 217 15.70 -14.36 7.70
C HIS A 217 15.46 -14.22 9.22
N TRP A 218 15.31 -12.99 9.73
CA TRP A 218 14.96 -12.75 11.14
C TRP A 218 13.47 -12.99 11.42
N VAL A 219 12.60 -12.68 10.44
CA VAL A 219 11.15 -12.91 10.58
C VAL A 219 10.84 -14.39 10.77
N LYS A 220 11.53 -15.27 10.02
CA LYS A 220 11.38 -16.73 10.13
C LYS A 220 11.81 -17.29 11.48
N GLU A 221 12.68 -16.63 12.21
CA GLU A 221 13.20 -17.05 13.51
C GLU A 221 12.56 -16.28 14.67
N GLY A 222 11.72 -15.27 14.37
CA GLY A 222 11.18 -14.33 15.35
C GLY A 222 9.75 -14.65 15.80
N LYS A 223 9.11 -13.65 16.40
CA LYS A 223 7.73 -13.71 16.95
C LYS A 223 6.66 -14.09 15.92
N LEU A 224 6.93 -13.88 14.63
CA LEU A 224 6.01 -14.20 13.53
C LEU A 224 6.32 -15.54 12.85
N ALA A 225 7.32 -16.29 13.33
CA ALA A 225 7.74 -17.55 12.72
C ALA A 225 6.58 -18.53 12.53
N ASP A 226 5.75 -18.70 13.54
CA ASP A 226 4.62 -19.65 13.52
C ASP A 226 3.56 -19.30 12.46
N VAL A 227 3.46 -18.02 12.07
CA VAL A 227 2.52 -17.56 11.05
C VAL A 227 2.98 -18.02 9.65
N PHE A 228 4.31 -18.15 9.44
CA PHE A 228 4.90 -18.43 8.12
C PHE A 228 5.40 -19.86 7.93
N THR A 229 5.52 -20.65 9.01
CA THR A 229 6.18 -21.99 8.98
C THR A 229 5.45 -23.08 8.20
N GLN A 230 4.24 -22.86 7.68
CA GLN A 230 3.46 -23.89 6.98
C GLN A 230 3.12 -23.56 5.53
N VAL A 231 3.88 -22.68 4.91
CA VAL A 231 3.62 -22.32 3.51
C VAL A 231 4.49 -23.21 2.60
N ASP A 232 4.00 -24.40 2.26
CA ASP A 232 4.52 -25.14 1.11
C ASP A 232 3.91 -24.55 -0.17
N ASP A 233 4.62 -23.61 -0.80
CA ASP A 233 4.26 -23.02 -2.09
C ASP A 233 4.83 -23.82 -3.27
N SER A 234 5.46 -24.95 -3.02
CA SER A 234 6.07 -25.81 -4.07
C SER A 234 5.03 -26.61 -4.84
N LYS A 235 3.84 -26.81 -4.28
CA LYS A 235 2.79 -27.59 -4.90
C LYS A 235 1.92 -26.72 -5.79
N GLN A 236 1.97 -26.97 -7.08
CA GLN A 236 1.08 -26.41 -8.08
C GLN A 236 -0.17 -27.29 -8.23
N TRP A 237 -1.30 -26.63 -8.52
CA TRP A 237 -2.58 -27.26 -8.74
C TRP A 237 -3.08 -26.92 -10.14
N PRO A 238 -3.67 -27.88 -10.88
CA PRO A 238 -4.12 -27.59 -12.22
C PRO A 238 -5.16 -26.47 -12.23
N LEU A 239 -5.04 -25.58 -13.19
CA LEU A 239 -6.03 -24.53 -13.40
C LEU A 239 -7.32 -25.13 -14.00
N PRO A 240 -8.48 -24.48 -13.80
CA PRO A 240 -9.66 -24.77 -14.58
C PRO A 240 -9.37 -24.71 -16.08
N GLU A 241 -9.96 -25.60 -16.87
CA GLU A 241 -9.68 -25.73 -18.30
C GLU A 241 -9.84 -24.39 -19.07
N THR A 242 -10.85 -23.61 -18.71
CA THR A 242 -11.10 -22.29 -19.30
C THR A 242 -9.99 -21.28 -18.98
N THR A 243 -9.51 -21.28 -17.74
CA THR A 243 -8.40 -20.40 -17.31
C THR A 243 -7.08 -20.83 -17.99
N GLU A 244 -6.80 -22.13 -18.04
CA GLU A 244 -5.62 -22.68 -18.72
C GLU A 244 -5.62 -22.32 -20.21
N ALA A 245 -6.76 -22.47 -20.87
CA ALA A 245 -6.92 -22.10 -22.28
C ALA A 245 -6.69 -20.59 -22.50
N ALA A 246 -7.24 -19.74 -21.63
CA ALA A 246 -7.06 -18.29 -21.72
C ALA A 246 -5.58 -17.87 -21.53
N MET A 247 -4.90 -18.42 -20.53
CA MET A 247 -3.47 -18.16 -20.30
C MET A 247 -2.60 -18.63 -21.46
N SER A 248 -2.89 -19.82 -22.02
CA SER A 248 -2.20 -20.37 -23.18
C SER A 248 -2.43 -19.52 -24.43
N GLN A 249 -3.65 -19.04 -24.66
CA GLN A 249 -3.98 -18.13 -25.76
C GLN A 249 -3.24 -16.80 -25.63
N LEU A 250 -3.19 -16.23 -24.43
CA LEU A 250 -2.48 -14.98 -24.16
C LEU A 250 -0.96 -15.12 -24.46
N LYS A 251 -0.35 -16.23 -24.01
CA LYS A 251 1.06 -16.55 -24.28
C LYS A 251 1.33 -16.74 -25.79
N TYR A 252 0.50 -17.52 -26.46
CA TYR A 252 0.62 -17.72 -27.92
C TYR A 252 0.51 -16.39 -28.69
N PHE A 253 -0.41 -15.53 -28.28
CA PHE A 253 -0.58 -14.22 -28.88
C PHE A 253 0.65 -13.34 -28.67
N ASN A 254 1.21 -13.32 -27.46
CA ASN A 254 2.46 -12.60 -27.18
C ASN A 254 3.61 -13.06 -28.07
N GLU A 255 3.84 -14.37 -28.16
CA GLU A 255 4.89 -14.95 -29.00
C GLU A 255 4.68 -14.66 -30.49
N SER A 256 3.42 -14.70 -30.97
CA SER A 256 3.08 -14.36 -32.35
C SER A 256 3.43 -12.91 -32.68
N ARG A 257 3.15 -11.99 -31.76
CA ARG A 257 3.50 -10.56 -31.90
C ARG A 257 5.02 -10.36 -31.88
N GLY A 258 5.74 -11.04 -31.01
CA GLY A 258 7.21 -10.98 -30.96
C GLY A 258 7.88 -11.42 -32.26
N ARG A 259 7.25 -12.35 -33.01
CA ARG A 259 7.71 -12.73 -34.37
C ARG A 259 7.40 -11.69 -35.44
N GLN A 260 6.40 -10.85 -35.25
CA GLN A 260 5.93 -9.86 -36.22
C GLN A 260 6.51 -8.46 -36.03
N PHE A 261 6.76 -8.08 -34.78
CA PHE A 261 7.15 -6.72 -34.40
C PHE A 261 8.45 -6.74 -33.60
N VAL A 262 9.49 -6.09 -34.12
CA VAL A 262 10.83 -6.06 -33.48
C VAL A 262 10.82 -5.35 -32.12
N ASP A 263 9.96 -4.34 -31.96
CA ASP A 263 9.85 -3.55 -30.74
C ASP A 263 8.97 -4.21 -29.66
N HIS A 264 8.38 -5.39 -29.98
CA HIS A 264 7.56 -6.14 -29.04
C HIS A 264 8.43 -6.99 -28.13
N ASP A 265 8.46 -6.68 -26.85
CA ASP A 265 9.27 -7.37 -25.84
C ASP A 265 8.60 -8.65 -25.32
N ALA A 266 8.60 -9.70 -26.18
CA ALA A 266 7.95 -10.94 -25.87
C ALA A 266 8.47 -11.60 -24.57
N ASP A 267 9.74 -11.44 -24.24
CA ASP A 267 10.35 -12.05 -23.06
C ASP A 267 9.85 -11.40 -21.76
N CYS A 268 9.76 -10.07 -21.73
CA CYS A 268 9.19 -9.34 -20.60
C CYS A 268 7.73 -9.74 -20.34
N TYR A 269 6.92 -9.84 -21.38
CA TYR A 269 5.52 -10.25 -21.26
C TYR A 269 5.38 -11.74 -20.87
N ASN A 270 6.20 -12.63 -21.43
CA ASN A 270 6.21 -14.05 -21.06
C ASN A 270 6.55 -14.22 -19.57
N ALA A 271 7.55 -13.51 -19.05
CA ALA A 271 7.89 -13.55 -17.64
C ALA A 271 6.70 -13.12 -16.75
N ALA A 272 5.97 -12.06 -17.14
CA ALA A 272 4.79 -11.61 -16.41
C ALA A 272 3.63 -12.62 -16.47
N ILE A 273 3.39 -13.24 -17.66
CA ILE A 273 2.36 -14.26 -17.89
C ILE A 273 2.67 -15.52 -17.08
N ASP A 274 3.89 -16.05 -17.17
CA ASP A 274 4.30 -17.27 -16.49
C ASP A 274 4.22 -17.10 -14.97
N HIS A 275 4.66 -15.96 -14.44
CA HIS A 275 4.54 -15.64 -13.03
C HIS A 275 3.07 -15.51 -12.57
N LEU A 276 2.19 -14.94 -13.42
CA LEU A 276 0.75 -14.87 -13.13
C LEU A 276 0.14 -16.28 -13.07
N LYS A 277 0.46 -17.12 -14.04
CA LYS A 277 0.01 -18.51 -14.09
C LYS A 277 0.49 -19.31 -12.88
N ASP A 278 1.76 -19.26 -12.53
CA ASP A 278 2.33 -19.92 -11.34
C ASP A 278 1.58 -19.52 -10.06
N MET A 279 1.29 -18.23 -9.91
CA MET A 279 0.53 -17.74 -8.77
C MET A 279 -0.90 -18.31 -8.77
N MET A 280 -1.56 -18.33 -9.93
CA MET A 280 -2.93 -18.88 -10.05
C MET A 280 -2.96 -20.37 -9.69
N GLU A 281 -1.99 -21.15 -10.12
CA GLU A 281 -1.83 -22.57 -9.77
C GLU A 281 -1.65 -22.80 -8.27
N ILE A 282 -0.91 -21.90 -7.60
CA ILE A 282 -0.70 -21.99 -6.14
C ILE A 282 -1.98 -21.71 -5.38
N TYR A 283 -2.73 -20.65 -5.73
CA TYR A 283 -3.93 -20.29 -4.98
C TYR A 283 -5.09 -21.28 -5.20
N GLN A 284 -5.14 -22.03 -6.31
CA GLN A 284 -6.13 -23.10 -6.49
C GLN A 284 -6.11 -24.10 -5.34
N GLY A 285 -4.94 -24.41 -4.82
CA GLY A 285 -4.81 -25.27 -3.64
C GLY A 285 -5.03 -24.58 -2.30
N LYS A 286 -5.10 -23.24 -2.29
CA LYS A 286 -5.15 -22.42 -1.08
C LYS A 286 -6.11 -21.21 -1.27
N PRO A 287 -7.39 -21.46 -1.57
CA PRO A 287 -8.32 -20.42 -2.04
C PRO A 287 -8.63 -19.31 -1.02
N HIS A 288 -8.30 -19.52 0.26
CA HIS A 288 -8.57 -18.55 1.34
C HIS A 288 -7.36 -17.64 1.65
N ARG A 289 -6.22 -17.87 1.01
CA ARG A 289 -4.99 -17.14 1.30
C ARG A 289 -4.84 -15.89 0.43
N VAL A 290 -5.45 -14.81 0.89
CA VAL A 290 -5.49 -13.52 0.16
C VAL A 290 -4.11 -12.91 -0.07
N GLU A 291 -3.12 -13.21 0.76
CA GLU A 291 -1.75 -12.75 0.57
C GLU A 291 -1.11 -13.29 -0.73
N LEU A 292 -1.64 -14.38 -1.28
CA LEU A 292 -1.20 -14.89 -2.58
C LEU A 292 -1.53 -13.92 -3.71
N ALA A 293 -2.58 -13.11 -3.59
CA ALA A 293 -2.89 -12.08 -4.57
C ALA A 293 -1.73 -11.09 -4.76
N MET A 294 -0.94 -10.87 -3.70
CA MET A 294 0.21 -9.95 -3.75
C MET A 294 1.46 -10.56 -4.39
N ARG A 295 1.51 -11.89 -4.57
CA ARG A 295 2.69 -12.58 -5.09
C ARG A 295 3.09 -12.09 -6.49
N TRP A 296 2.13 -11.93 -7.39
CA TRP A 296 2.39 -11.42 -8.74
C TRP A 296 2.95 -10.00 -8.75
N PRO A 297 2.33 -8.99 -8.10
CA PRO A 297 2.90 -7.65 -8.02
C PRO A 297 4.31 -7.58 -7.44
N PHE A 298 4.63 -8.44 -6.47
CA PHE A 298 5.97 -8.51 -5.89
C PHE A 298 7.03 -9.03 -6.86
N GLY A 299 6.66 -9.90 -7.80
CA GLY A 299 7.56 -10.50 -8.78
C GLY A 299 7.74 -9.69 -10.06
N LEU A 300 6.91 -8.66 -10.31
CA LEU A 300 6.95 -7.88 -11.53
C LEU A 300 8.27 -7.11 -11.71
N GLU A 301 8.78 -7.13 -12.93
CA GLU A 301 9.95 -6.34 -13.30
C GLU A 301 9.60 -4.86 -13.54
N SER A 302 10.60 -4.00 -13.37
CA SER A 302 10.46 -2.56 -13.63
C SER A 302 9.99 -2.26 -15.04
N LYS A 303 10.48 -3.04 -16.01
CA LYS A 303 10.16 -2.87 -17.42
C LYS A 303 8.67 -3.07 -17.69
N TYR A 304 8.08 -4.14 -17.13
CA TYR A 304 6.65 -4.38 -17.24
C TYR A 304 5.81 -3.26 -16.59
N LEU A 305 6.22 -2.76 -15.42
CA LEU A 305 5.54 -1.64 -14.77
C LEU A 305 5.61 -0.34 -15.59
N ASN A 306 6.69 -0.12 -16.32
CA ASN A 306 6.78 1.03 -17.25
C ASN A 306 5.83 0.86 -18.42
N LEU A 307 5.76 -0.33 -19.04
CA LEU A 307 4.81 -0.65 -20.09
C LEU A 307 3.35 -0.45 -19.66
N LEU A 308 3.00 -0.85 -18.42
CA LEU A 308 1.68 -0.56 -17.85
C LEU A 308 1.42 0.96 -17.73
N ARG A 309 2.42 1.74 -17.32
CA ARG A 309 2.29 3.22 -17.23
C ARG A 309 2.11 3.87 -18.58
N GLU A 310 2.76 3.32 -19.59
CA GLU A 310 2.63 3.74 -21.00
C GLU A 310 1.33 3.25 -21.64
N ARG A 311 0.50 2.50 -20.88
CA ARG A 311 -0.75 1.90 -21.36
C ARG A 311 -0.53 0.98 -22.55
N ASP A 312 0.62 0.27 -22.57
CA ASP A 312 0.87 -0.71 -23.62
C ASP A 312 -0.25 -1.76 -23.69
N PRO A 313 -0.83 -2.02 -24.88
CA PRO A 313 -1.98 -2.89 -24.97
C PRO A 313 -1.72 -4.34 -24.53
N MET A 314 -0.51 -4.88 -24.73
CA MET A 314 -0.17 -6.23 -24.25
C MET A 314 -0.04 -6.27 -22.72
N ALA A 315 0.57 -5.23 -22.14
CA ALA A 315 0.66 -5.12 -20.68
C ALA A 315 -0.73 -4.98 -20.05
N LEU A 316 -1.64 -4.20 -20.65
CA LEU A 316 -3.02 -4.09 -20.20
C LEU A 316 -3.79 -5.42 -20.33
N ALA A 317 -3.58 -6.18 -21.41
CA ALA A 317 -4.20 -7.48 -21.59
C ALA A 317 -3.76 -8.49 -20.51
N ILE A 318 -2.48 -8.49 -20.14
CA ILE A 318 -1.97 -9.33 -19.02
C ILE A 318 -2.58 -8.86 -17.70
N LEU A 319 -2.64 -7.55 -17.46
CA LEU A 319 -3.25 -6.97 -16.25
C LEU A 319 -4.74 -7.34 -16.14
N ALA A 320 -5.47 -7.40 -17.26
CA ALA A 320 -6.85 -7.88 -17.27
C ALA A 320 -6.96 -9.29 -16.68
N HIS A 321 -6.05 -10.21 -17.03
CA HIS A 321 -6.05 -11.57 -16.46
C HIS A 321 -5.73 -11.59 -14.96
N TYR A 322 -4.96 -10.63 -14.44
CA TYR A 322 -4.79 -10.47 -12.99
C TYR A 322 -6.09 -10.04 -12.29
N CYS A 323 -7.03 -9.40 -13.00
CA CYS A 323 -8.34 -9.07 -12.43
C CYS A 323 -9.12 -10.32 -11.98
N LEU A 324 -8.86 -11.52 -12.57
CA LEU A 324 -9.43 -12.79 -12.08
C LEU A 324 -8.98 -13.10 -10.65
N VAL A 325 -7.74 -12.81 -10.32
CA VAL A 325 -7.19 -12.99 -8.96
C VAL A 325 -7.82 -12.02 -7.99
N LEU A 326 -7.92 -10.75 -8.36
CA LEU A 326 -8.61 -9.75 -7.54
C LEU A 326 -10.10 -10.10 -7.36
N HIS A 327 -10.73 -10.67 -8.41
CA HIS A 327 -12.12 -11.12 -8.36
C HIS A 327 -12.31 -12.33 -7.44
N HIS A 328 -11.36 -13.27 -7.44
CA HIS A 328 -11.38 -14.41 -6.52
C HIS A 328 -11.40 -13.94 -5.05
N PHE A 329 -10.60 -12.92 -4.70
CA PHE A 329 -10.49 -12.39 -3.34
C PHE A 329 -11.41 -11.19 -3.06
N ARG A 330 -12.38 -10.88 -3.92
CA ARG A 330 -13.28 -9.71 -3.79
C ARG A 330 -14.11 -9.65 -2.51
N HIS A 331 -14.24 -10.78 -1.81
CA HIS A 331 -14.96 -10.87 -0.53
C HIS A 331 -14.20 -10.16 0.62
N HIS A 332 -12.90 -9.90 0.45
CA HIS A 332 -12.16 -9.01 1.35
C HIS A 332 -12.53 -7.57 1.04
N TRP A 333 -13.08 -6.85 2.02
CA TRP A 333 -13.61 -5.50 1.84
C TRP A 333 -12.59 -4.51 1.23
N TRP A 334 -11.31 -4.69 1.52
CA TRP A 334 -10.24 -3.85 0.99
C TRP A 334 -9.83 -4.19 -0.46
N LEU A 335 -10.33 -5.32 -1.00
CA LEU A 335 -10.19 -5.70 -2.42
C LEU A 335 -11.51 -5.55 -3.20
N GLU A 336 -12.61 -5.23 -2.53
CA GLU A 336 -13.91 -5.11 -3.16
C GLU A 336 -13.93 -4.09 -4.30
N GLY A 337 -14.55 -4.47 -5.40
CA GLY A 337 -14.70 -3.62 -6.57
C GLY A 337 -13.44 -3.41 -7.43
N TRP A 338 -12.24 -3.77 -6.95
CA TRP A 338 -11.02 -3.58 -7.72
C TRP A 338 -11.04 -4.31 -9.07
N SER A 339 -11.44 -5.59 -9.10
CA SER A 339 -11.47 -6.40 -10.32
C SER A 339 -12.35 -5.77 -11.40
N ILE A 340 -13.54 -5.32 -11.03
CA ILE A 340 -14.52 -4.74 -11.95
C ILE A 340 -14.02 -3.38 -12.47
N ARG A 341 -13.60 -2.48 -11.57
CA ARG A 341 -13.15 -1.14 -11.97
C ARG A 341 -11.90 -1.18 -12.86
N VAL A 342 -10.92 -2.01 -12.52
CA VAL A 342 -9.71 -2.14 -13.33
C VAL A 342 -10.02 -2.79 -14.68
N ALA A 343 -10.84 -3.85 -14.69
CA ALA A 343 -11.24 -4.52 -15.92
C ALA A 343 -12.02 -3.58 -16.85
N GLN A 344 -12.96 -2.78 -16.31
CA GLN A 344 -13.68 -1.77 -17.07
C GLN A 344 -12.74 -0.71 -17.65
N SER A 345 -11.85 -0.17 -16.83
CA SER A 345 -10.86 0.83 -17.27
C SER A 345 -9.94 0.29 -18.37
N ILE A 346 -9.54 -0.99 -18.29
CA ILE A 346 -8.77 -1.65 -19.36
C ILE A 346 -9.60 -1.78 -20.63
N TRP A 347 -10.84 -2.24 -20.53
CA TRP A 347 -11.75 -2.41 -21.67
C TRP A 347 -11.96 -1.12 -22.43
N ASP A 348 -12.15 0.00 -21.71
CA ASP A 348 -12.36 1.32 -22.30
C ASP A 348 -11.10 1.89 -22.99
N GLN A 349 -9.92 1.52 -22.49
CA GLN A 349 -8.63 1.97 -23.05
C GLN A 349 -8.13 1.11 -24.21
N LEU A 350 -8.56 -0.16 -24.31
CA LEU A 350 -8.10 -1.06 -25.36
C LEU A 350 -8.80 -0.78 -26.70
N HIS A 351 -8.00 -0.71 -27.76
CA HIS A 351 -8.53 -0.68 -29.13
C HIS A 351 -9.30 -1.98 -29.46
N GLU A 352 -10.30 -1.92 -30.32
CA GLU A 352 -11.19 -3.03 -30.68
C GLU A 352 -10.45 -4.31 -31.10
N SER A 353 -9.28 -4.18 -31.73
CA SER A 353 -8.45 -5.33 -32.14
C SER A 353 -7.87 -6.14 -30.98
N TRP A 354 -7.86 -5.58 -29.75
CA TRP A 354 -7.34 -6.24 -28.54
C TRP A 354 -8.43 -6.85 -27.68
N LYS A 355 -9.67 -6.35 -27.80
CA LYS A 355 -10.80 -6.78 -26.98
C LYS A 355 -11.08 -8.29 -27.04
N PRO A 356 -10.92 -9.00 -28.18
CA PRO A 356 -11.09 -10.45 -28.21
C PRO A 356 -10.19 -11.23 -27.26
N TYR A 357 -8.99 -10.72 -26.94
CA TYR A 357 -8.03 -11.39 -26.05
C TYR A 357 -8.33 -11.20 -24.56
N VAL A 358 -9.19 -10.27 -24.20
CA VAL A 358 -9.59 -9.99 -22.82
C VAL A 358 -11.09 -10.24 -22.56
N SER A 359 -11.89 -10.42 -23.61
CA SER A 359 -13.36 -10.52 -23.51
C SER A 359 -13.84 -11.62 -22.57
N TRP A 360 -13.15 -12.76 -22.54
CA TRP A 360 -13.48 -13.84 -21.59
C TRP A 360 -13.27 -13.39 -20.14
N VAL A 361 -12.12 -12.79 -19.83
CA VAL A 361 -11.82 -12.27 -18.49
C VAL A 361 -12.83 -11.22 -18.04
N ILE A 362 -13.19 -10.31 -18.95
CA ILE A 362 -14.15 -9.23 -18.68
C ILE A 362 -15.51 -9.81 -18.25
N LYS A 363 -15.96 -10.88 -18.90
CA LYS A 363 -17.20 -11.60 -18.55
C LYS A 363 -17.06 -12.35 -17.21
N GLU A 364 -15.93 -13.01 -16.98
CA GLU A 364 -15.68 -13.75 -15.73
C GLU A 364 -15.66 -12.84 -14.49
N VAL A 365 -15.23 -11.60 -14.62
CA VAL A 365 -15.29 -10.63 -13.51
C VAL A 365 -16.66 -9.94 -13.37
N GLY A 366 -17.63 -10.30 -14.21
CA GLY A 366 -19.03 -9.86 -14.11
C GLY A 366 -19.35 -8.56 -14.86
N LEU A 367 -18.61 -8.23 -15.89
CA LEU A 367 -18.91 -7.11 -16.77
C LEU A 367 -19.64 -7.60 -18.03
N ASP A 368 -20.82 -7.04 -18.28
CA ASP A 368 -21.58 -7.23 -19.51
C ASP A 368 -21.14 -6.16 -20.55
N VAL A 369 -20.29 -6.57 -21.49
CA VAL A 369 -19.69 -5.69 -22.52
C VAL A 369 -19.90 -6.25 -23.93
#